data_214639cc69c09242db07b25a47279d65
#
_entry.id   214639cc69c09242db07b25a47279d65
#
_cell.length_a   1.000
_cell.length_b   1.000
_cell.length_c   1.000
_cell.angle_alpha   90.00
_cell.angle_beta   90.00
_cell.angle_gamma   90.00
#
_symmetry.space_group_name_H-M   'P 1'
#
loop_
_entity.id
_entity.type
_entity.pdbx_description
1 polymer ?
#
loop_
_entity_poly.entity_id
_entity_poly.type
_entity_poly.pdbx_seq_one_letter_code
_entity_poly.pdbx_strand_id
1 'polypeptide(L)'
;YYKYDGKIYAMIPSGGYYQVEGADAKTFKLVDSDPIYNNSVGVDKDHVYFGNQKIGDLNAKTIKYIGNGYYSDGKNIYFCSNNSVRNPNLPVIVEAFQSIVYTLTNNKKPQSYIYPYQKLEGVKDVVKFDKLSFFARSGNRLYYMGKALKNADPHTIRTVSEKGEFFCDAKNVYYKDEILPIKNSGQLEYLEIPQEDYFLYDKKTGHVFNGTYMFDKDHAPYKYIGNNSKHAHSMFFTSKDGLYFYNSKKHKIEKSGDNPFSGDVRALTDNVFADNDRLYYINSFEEVRYGKHRIPRAYIKHTILVAFDKKDGWKKVGDIDHGIVG
;
A
#
# COMPACT_ATOMS: atom_id res chain seq x y z
N TYR A 1 1.48 -1.21 25.50
CA TYR A 1 0.75 -1.99 26.49
C TYR A 1 0.46 -1.19 27.74
N TYR A 2 -0.64 -1.54 28.41
CA TYR A 2 -1.10 -0.89 29.65
C TYR A 2 -1.48 -1.96 30.67
N LYS A 3 -1.15 -1.70 31.93
CA LYS A 3 -1.59 -2.55 33.04
C LYS A 3 -2.75 -1.85 33.76
N TYR A 4 -3.87 -2.54 33.84
CA TYR A 4 -5.07 -2.04 34.52
C TYR A 4 -5.80 -3.20 35.19
N ASP A 5 -6.18 -3.04 36.44
CA ASP A 5 -6.91 -4.03 37.25
C ASP A 5 -6.29 -5.45 37.17
N GLY A 6 -4.96 -5.54 37.33
CA GLY A 6 -4.24 -6.80 37.29
C GLY A 6 -4.17 -7.48 35.92
N LYS A 7 -4.63 -6.82 34.85
CA LYS A 7 -4.65 -7.31 33.48
C LYS A 7 -3.75 -6.47 32.59
N ILE A 8 -3.32 -7.05 31.49
CA ILE A 8 -2.55 -6.37 30.42
C ILE A 8 -3.47 -6.09 29.25
N TYR A 9 -3.37 -4.88 28.73
CA TYR A 9 -4.08 -4.43 27.53
C TYR A 9 -3.08 -3.96 26.47
N ALA A 10 -3.28 -4.37 25.23
CA ALA A 10 -2.57 -3.87 24.08
C ALA A 10 -3.43 -2.83 23.34
N MET A 11 -2.87 -1.67 23.04
CA MET A 11 -3.48 -0.71 22.14
C MET A 11 -3.12 -1.08 20.69
N ILE A 12 -4.12 -1.43 19.92
CA ILE A 12 -3.98 -1.79 18.51
C ILE A 12 -4.61 -0.68 17.67
N PRO A 13 -3.87 -0.02 16.76
CA PRO A 13 -4.43 1.00 15.88
C PRO A 13 -5.69 0.50 15.17
N SER A 14 -6.67 1.36 14.95
CA SER A 14 -8.01 1.05 14.42
C SER A 14 -8.87 0.14 15.30
N GLY A 15 -8.29 -0.61 16.23
CA GLY A 15 -9.02 -1.51 17.14
C GLY A 15 -9.21 -0.99 18.54
N GLY A 16 -8.33 -0.08 19.01
CA GLY A 16 -8.29 0.39 20.39
C GLY A 16 -7.69 -0.63 21.35
N TYR A 17 -8.17 -0.66 22.59
CA TYR A 17 -7.62 -1.52 23.63
C TYR A 17 -8.23 -2.91 23.61
N TYR A 18 -7.37 -3.93 23.59
CA TYR A 18 -7.72 -5.33 23.74
C TYR A 18 -7.02 -5.93 24.94
N GLN A 19 -7.72 -6.72 25.74
CA GLN A 19 -7.08 -7.51 26.78
C GLN A 19 -6.14 -8.54 26.14
N VAL A 20 -4.91 -8.64 26.65
CA VAL A 20 -3.93 -9.66 26.25
C VAL A 20 -4.22 -10.90 27.10
N GLU A 21 -4.85 -11.89 26.48
CA GLU A 21 -5.32 -13.06 27.19
C GLU A 21 -4.18 -13.94 27.69
N GLY A 22 -4.28 -14.36 28.96
CA GLY A 22 -3.30 -15.20 29.60
C GLY A 22 -1.99 -14.53 29.97
N ALA A 23 -1.87 -13.22 29.79
CA ALA A 23 -0.67 -12.48 30.18
C ALA A 23 -0.60 -12.34 31.70
N ASP A 24 0.54 -12.73 32.29
CA ASP A 24 0.83 -12.53 33.72
C ASP A 24 1.26 -11.08 33.96
N ALA A 25 0.32 -10.26 34.45
CA ALA A 25 0.56 -8.85 34.70
C ALA A 25 1.65 -8.56 35.75
N LYS A 26 2.04 -9.53 36.58
CA LYS A 26 3.09 -9.34 37.58
C LYS A 26 4.48 -9.38 36.96
N THR A 27 4.67 -10.20 35.93
CA THR A 27 5.94 -10.41 35.26
C THR A 27 6.04 -9.79 33.89
N PHE A 28 4.94 -9.20 33.40
CA PHE A 28 4.87 -8.60 32.06
C PHE A 28 5.81 -7.40 31.90
N LYS A 29 6.59 -7.41 30.83
CA LYS A 29 7.47 -6.32 30.42
C LYS A 29 7.52 -6.20 28.91
N LEU A 30 7.95 -5.03 28.43
CA LEU A 30 8.21 -4.79 27.02
C LEU A 30 9.53 -5.42 26.59
N VAL A 31 9.60 -5.82 25.33
CA VAL A 31 10.87 -6.12 24.66
C VAL A 31 11.41 -4.82 24.09
N ASP A 32 12.66 -4.47 24.43
CA ASP A 32 13.31 -3.28 23.90
C ASP A 32 13.33 -3.32 22.36
N SER A 33 13.03 -2.19 21.74
CA SER A 33 12.97 -2.04 20.29
C SER A 33 13.24 -0.59 19.87
N ASP A 34 13.37 -0.35 18.57
CA ASP A 34 13.42 1.01 18.03
C ASP A 34 12.10 1.77 18.32
N PRO A 35 12.10 3.11 18.39
CA PRO A 35 10.89 3.90 18.68
C PRO A 35 9.69 3.58 17.80
N ILE A 36 9.92 3.24 16.52
CA ILE A 36 8.87 2.87 15.55
C ILE A 36 8.14 1.59 15.98
N TYR A 37 8.85 0.64 16.64
CA TYR A 37 8.32 -0.65 17.08
C TYR A 37 8.07 -0.70 18.58
N ASN A 38 8.22 0.42 19.26
CA ASN A 38 8.00 0.49 20.70
C ASN A 38 6.57 0.06 21.03
N ASN A 39 6.42 -0.74 22.09
CA ASN A 39 5.17 -1.32 22.55
C ASN A 39 4.50 -2.37 21.62
N SER A 40 5.17 -2.84 20.57
CA SER A 40 4.60 -3.87 19.68
C SER A 40 4.76 -5.29 20.25
N VAL A 41 5.82 -5.53 21.03
CA VAL A 41 6.14 -6.85 21.58
C VAL A 41 6.31 -6.78 23.09
N GLY A 42 5.63 -7.67 23.78
CA GLY A 42 5.74 -7.86 25.22
C GLY A 42 6.01 -9.30 25.59
N VAL A 43 6.49 -9.51 26.79
CA VAL A 43 6.74 -10.84 27.37
C VAL A 43 6.28 -10.90 28.82
N ASP A 44 5.84 -12.04 29.25
CA ASP A 44 5.78 -12.40 30.66
C ASP A 44 6.81 -13.51 30.96
N LYS A 45 6.72 -14.15 32.12
CA LYS A 45 7.65 -15.20 32.52
C LYS A 45 7.66 -16.41 31.56
N ASP A 46 6.55 -16.67 30.87
CA ASP A 46 6.32 -17.90 30.10
C ASP A 46 6.09 -17.64 28.59
N HIS A 47 5.61 -16.46 28.20
CA HIS A 47 5.09 -16.23 26.87
C HIS A 47 5.56 -14.92 26.22
N VAL A 48 5.55 -14.92 24.88
CA VAL A 48 5.78 -13.74 24.03
C VAL A 48 4.45 -13.33 23.41
N TYR A 49 4.22 -12.00 23.31
CA TYR A 49 3.01 -11.42 22.77
C TYR A 49 3.34 -10.38 21.70
N PHE A 50 2.74 -10.51 20.54
CA PHE A 50 2.75 -9.50 19.47
C PHE A 50 1.41 -8.75 19.52
N GLY A 51 1.42 -7.52 20.04
CA GLY A 51 0.19 -6.81 20.35
C GLY A 51 -0.73 -7.64 21.26
N ASN A 52 -1.94 -7.92 20.79
CA ASN A 52 -2.94 -8.70 21.51
C ASN A 52 -2.83 -10.24 21.30
N GLN A 53 -1.81 -10.71 20.55
CA GLN A 53 -1.68 -12.13 20.18
C GLN A 53 -0.52 -12.79 20.92
N LYS A 54 -0.78 -13.99 21.46
CA LYS A 54 0.23 -14.85 22.06
C LYS A 54 0.94 -15.68 20.99
N ILE A 55 2.28 -15.70 21.01
CA ILE A 55 3.11 -16.45 20.07
C ILE A 55 3.72 -17.66 20.81
N GLY A 56 3.20 -18.85 20.49
CA GLY A 56 3.43 -20.05 21.32
C GLY A 56 4.80 -20.70 21.19
N ASP A 57 5.53 -20.46 20.10
CA ASP A 57 6.82 -21.10 19.80
C ASP A 57 8.04 -20.20 20.02
N LEU A 58 7.85 -19.01 20.58
CA LEU A 58 8.92 -18.11 21.00
C LEU A 58 9.23 -18.25 22.50
N ASN A 59 10.51 -18.30 22.84
CA ASN A 59 10.97 -18.37 24.22
C ASN A 59 11.07 -16.97 24.84
N ALA A 60 10.21 -16.69 25.82
CA ALA A 60 10.14 -15.41 26.52
C ALA A 60 11.45 -15.01 27.23
N LYS A 61 12.30 -15.97 27.62
CA LYS A 61 13.55 -15.71 28.35
C LYS A 61 14.68 -15.24 27.43
N THR A 62 14.63 -15.60 26.15
CA THR A 62 15.72 -15.36 25.20
C THR A 62 15.35 -14.46 24.04
N ILE A 63 14.08 -14.04 23.94
CA ILE A 63 13.62 -13.15 22.87
C ILE A 63 14.36 -11.81 22.89
N LYS A 64 14.82 -11.39 21.71
CA LYS A 64 15.53 -10.12 21.49
C LYS A 64 15.02 -9.47 20.21
N TYR A 65 15.02 -8.15 20.23
CA TYR A 65 14.85 -7.34 19.03
C TYR A 65 16.13 -7.33 18.20
N ILE A 66 16.00 -7.56 16.89
CA ILE A 66 17.13 -7.56 15.94
C ILE A 66 17.21 -6.22 15.20
N GLY A 67 16.06 -5.60 14.93
CA GLY A 67 15.91 -4.37 14.16
C GLY A 67 14.86 -4.51 13.07
N ASN A 68 14.32 -3.37 12.57
CA ASN A 68 13.34 -3.29 11.49
C ASN A 68 12.10 -4.18 11.69
N GLY A 69 11.68 -4.40 12.94
CA GLY A 69 10.52 -5.25 13.27
C GLY A 69 10.82 -6.74 13.36
N TYR A 70 12.10 -7.15 13.32
CA TYR A 70 12.49 -8.55 13.47
C TYR A 70 12.89 -8.88 14.92
N TYR A 71 12.45 -10.06 15.36
CA TYR A 71 12.69 -10.59 16.71
C TYR A 71 13.18 -12.04 16.62
N SER A 72 14.07 -12.44 17.54
CA SER A 72 14.56 -13.82 17.62
C SER A 72 14.73 -14.25 19.06
N ASP A 73 14.45 -15.51 19.33
CA ASP A 73 14.77 -16.18 20.59
C ASP A 73 16.06 -17.03 20.52
N GLY A 74 16.78 -16.94 19.39
CA GLY A 74 17.97 -17.75 19.06
C GLY A 74 17.64 -19.04 18.29
N LYS A 75 16.36 -19.44 18.22
CA LYS A 75 15.90 -20.62 17.48
C LYS A 75 14.91 -20.25 16.39
N ASN A 76 13.97 -19.41 16.71
CA ASN A 76 12.93 -18.94 15.80
C ASN A 76 13.13 -17.45 15.52
N ILE A 77 12.80 -17.01 14.31
CA ILE A 77 12.86 -15.62 13.87
C ILE A 77 11.49 -15.22 13.35
N TYR A 78 11.03 -14.04 13.80
CA TYR A 78 9.76 -13.47 13.38
C TYR A 78 9.92 -12.01 12.96
N PHE A 79 9.16 -11.61 11.97
CA PHE A 79 8.81 -10.22 11.72
C PHE A 79 7.48 -9.93 12.40
N CYS A 80 7.40 -8.82 13.14
CA CYS A 80 6.17 -8.29 13.71
C CYS A 80 5.95 -6.88 13.16
N SER A 81 4.85 -6.67 12.46
CA SER A 81 4.49 -5.34 11.97
C SER A 81 4.00 -4.45 13.12
N ASN A 82 4.31 -3.16 13.04
CA ASN A 82 3.73 -2.13 13.90
C ASN A 82 2.45 -1.51 13.31
N ASN A 83 2.06 -1.90 12.10
CA ASN A 83 0.82 -1.52 11.45
C ASN A 83 -0.22 -2.61 11.66
N SER A 84 -1.36 -2.26 12.22
CA SER A 84 -2.45 -3.21 12.43
C SER A 84 -3.19 -3.52 11.14
N VAL A 85 -3.70 -4.72 11.06
CA VAL A 85 -4.61 -5.16 10.00
C VAL A 85 -5.89 -5.73 10.61
N ARG A 86 -6.95 -5.77 9.80
CA ARG A 86 -8.16 -6.52 10.21
C ARG A 86 -7.78 -7.99 10.43
N ASN A 87 -8.28 -8.55 11.51
CA ASN A 87 -7.98 -9.94 11.87
C ASN A 87 -8.58 -10.92 10.84
N PRO A 88 -7.76 -11.58 10.02
CA PRO A 88 -8.25 -12.49 8.97
C PRO A 88 -8.86 -13.76 9.55
N ASN A 89 -8.55 -14.08 10.81
CA ASN A 89 -9.05 -15.28 11.50
C ASN A 89 -10.37 -15.04 12.24
N LEU A 90 -10.93 -13.82 12.17
CA LEU A 90 -12.21 -13.49 12.79
C LEU A 90 -13.27 -13.28 11.71
N PRO A 91 -14.14 -14.28 11.45
CA PRO A 91 -15.23 -14.13 10.48
C PRO A 91 -16.19 -13.00 10.86
N VAL A 92 -16.70 -12.26 9.87
CA VAL A 92 -17.56 -11.09 10.08
C VAL A 92 -18.79 -11.43 10.95
N ILE A 93 -19.43 -12.60 10.72
CA ILE A 93 -20.60 -13.05 11.50
C ILE A 93 -20.22 -13.27 12.97
N VAL A 94 -19.06 -13.89 13.23
CA VAL A 94 -18.57 -14.14 14.59
C VAL A 94 -18.25 -12.82 15.29
N GLU A 95 -17.59 -11.89 14.57
CA GLU A 95 -17.29 -10.56 15.08
C GLU A 95 -18.57 -9.79 15.44
N ALA A 96 -19.58 -9.80 14.57
CA ALA A 96 -20.87 -9.16 14.84
C ALA A 96 -21.55 -9.72 16.10
N PHE A 97 -21.58 -11.04 16.25
CA PHE A 97 -22.12 -11.68 17.45
C PHE A 97 -21.34 -11.31 18.71
N GLN A 98 -20.00 -11.40 18.65
CA GLN A 98 -19.14 -11.01 19.78
C GLN A 98 -19.30 -9.52 20.15
N SER A 99 -19.50 -8.64 19.15
CA SER A 99 -19.75 -7.23 19.37
C SER A 99 -21.06 -6.98 20.11
N ILE A 100 -22.13 -7.69 19.77
CA ILE A 100 -23.41 -7.63 20.48
C ILE A 100 -23.23 -8.08 21.94
N VAL A 101 -22.58 -9.24 22.14
CA VAL A 101 -22.32 -9.75 23.49
C VAL A 101 -21.48 -8.77 24.30
N TYR A 102 -20.43 -8.20 23.69
CA TYR A 102 -19.61 -7.17 24.35
C TYR A 102 -20.42 -5.94 24.73
N THR A 103 -21.29 -5.44 23.86
CA THR A 103 -22.14 -4.28 24.12
C THR A 103 -23.11 -4.53 25.30
N LEU A 104 -23.62 -5.76 25.41
CA LEU A 104 -24.57 -6.11 26.46
C LEU A 104 -23.91 -6.45 27.81
N THR A 105 -22.71 -7.03 27.77
CA THR A 105 -22.08 -7.61 28.98
C THR A 105 -20.81 -6.90 29.40
N ASN A 106 -20.22 -6.10 28.52
CA ASN A 106 -18.90 -5.46 28.68
C ASN A 106 -17.77 -6.46 29.00
N ASN A 107 -17.93 -7.74 28.64
CA ASN A 107 -16.95 -8.77 28.98
C ASN A 107 -15.74 -8.73 28.06
N LYS A 108 -15.84 -9.39 26.90
CA LYS A 108 -14.71 -9.58 25.99
C LYS A 108 -14.96 -8.84 24.68
N LYS A 109 -14.14 -7.83 24.41
CA LYS A 109 -14.16 -7.13 23.13
C LYS A 109 -13.64 -8.06 22.01
N PRO A 110 -14.34 -8.17 20.85
CA PRO A 110 -13.84 -8.93 19.71
C PRO A 110 -12.51 -8.38 19.21
N GLN A 111 -11.56 -9.26 18.91
CA GLN A 111 -10.22 -8.90 18.44
C GLN A 111 -10.24 -8.62 16.94
N SER A 112 -10.94 -7.57 16.53
CA SER A 112 -11.15 -7.18 15.13
C SER A 112 -9.87 -6.76 14.41
N TYR A 113 -8.87 -6.29 15.15
CA TYR A 113 -7.57 -5.86 14.61
C TYR A 113 -6.43 -6.52 15.37
N ILE A 114 -5.37 -6.83 14.63
CA ILE A 114 -4.15 -7.48 15.14
C ILE A 114 -2.91 -6.86 14.50
N TYR A 115 -1.76 -7.04 15.12
CA TYR A 115 -0.48 -6.84 14.44
C TYR A 115 -0.15 -8.10 13.62
N PRO A 116 0.00 -8.00 12.30
CA PRO A 116 0.43 -9.14 11.50
C PRO A 116 1.87 -9.50 11.80
N TYR A 117 2.14 -10.79 11.83
CA TYR A 117 3.48 -11.32 12.00
C TYR A 117 3.76 -12.43 11.01
N GLN A 118 5.05 -12.63 10.72
CA GLN A 118 5.50 -13.66 9.79
C GLN A 118 6.72 -14.38 10.40
N LYS A 119 6.65 -15.71 10.48
CA LYS A 119 7.79 -16.56 10.82
C LYS A 119 8.71 -16.71 9.62
N LEU A 120 10.03 -16.61 9.85
CA LEU A 120 11.04 -16.89 8.84
C LEU A 120 11.40 -18.37 8.90
N GLU A 121 10.79 -19.16 8.02
CA GLU A 121 11.01 -20.61 8.02
C GLU A 121 12.41 -20.97 7.51
N GLY A 122 13.09 -21.88 8.23
CA GLY A 122 14.41 -22.38 7.86
C GLY A 122 15.56 -21.38 7.94
N VAL A 123 15.33 -20.22 8.57
CA VAL A 123 16.35 -19.18 8.76
C VAL A 123 16.89 -19.27 10.18
N LYS A 124 18.20 -19.41 10.32
CA LYS A 124 18.87 -19.52 11.62
C LYS A 124 19.36 -18.19 12.15
N ASP A 125 19.86 -17.34 11.25
CA ASP A 125 20.44 -16.04 11.60
C ASP A 125 19.87 -14.96 10.69
N VAL A 126 19.55 -13.83 11.27
CA VAL A 126 19.15 -12.64 10.54
C VAL A 126 19.76 -11.41 11.19
N VAL A 127 20.16 -10.46 10.39
CA VAL A 127 20.64 -9.16 10.85
C VAL A 127 19.77 -8.06 10.24
N LYS A 128 19.64 -6.95 10.96
CA LYS A 128 19.02 -5.73 10.46
C LYS A 128 19.68 -5.32 9.14
N PHE A 129 18.87 -4.89 8.19
CA PHE A 129 19.36 -4.29 6.95
C PHE A 129 19.21 -2.77 7.03
N ASP A 130 20.32 -2.07 7.29
CA ASP A 130 20.28 -0.65 7.66
C ASP A 130 19.89 0.29 6.51
N LYS A 131 20.02 -0.17 5.26
CA LYS A 131 19.70 0.65 4.09
C LYS A 131 18.20 0.90 3.87
N LEU A 132 17.35 -0.02 4.32
CA LEU A 132 15.91 0.00 4.05
C LEU A 132 15.11 -0.45 5.28
N SER A 133 14.04 0.28 5.59
CA SER A 133 13.10 -0.09 6.66
C SER A 133 12.34 -1.38 6.30
N PHE A 134 11.96 -2.15 7.31
CA PHE A 134 11.26 -3.44 7.18
C PHE A 134 12.08 -4.57 6.53
N PHE A 135 13.35 -4.32 6.24
CA PHE A 135 14.24 -5.33 5.66
C PHE A 135 15.16 -5.96 6.70
N ALA A 136 15.43 -7.25 6.48
CA ALA A 136 16.49 -7.97 7.16
C ALA A 136 17.27 -8.82 6.16
N ARG A 137 18.47 -9.28 6.56
CA ARG A 137 19.35 -10.08 5.73
C ARG A 137 19.81 -11.34 6.45
N SER A 138 19.82 -12.47 5.76
CA SER A 138 20.48 -13.68 6.18
C SER A 138 21.44 -14.13 5.06
N GLY A 139 22.74 -14.00 5.28
CA GLY A 139 23.75 -14.19 4.23
C GLY A 139 23.47 -13.24 3.04
N ASN A 140 23.27 -13.81 1.85
CA ASN A 140 22.92 -13.07 0.63
C ASN A 140 21.40 -13.00 0.35
N ARG A 141 20.55 -13.45 1.28
CA ARG A 141 19.12 -13.39 1.13
C ARG A 141 18.56 -12.17 1.83
N LEU A 142 17.69 -11.44 1.14
CA LEU A 142 16.91 -10.34 1.71
C LEU A 142 15.50 -10.79 2.06
N TYR A 143 14.98 -10.22 3.13
CA TYR A 143 13.61 -10.42 3.60
C TYR A 143 12.95 -9.06 3.75
N TYR A 144 11.77 -8.92 3.20
CA TYR A 144 10.90 -7.77 3.38
C TYR A 144 9.67 -8.19 4.18
N MET A 145 9.45 -7.58 5.34
CA MET A 145 8.33 -7.90 6.24
C MET A 145 8.21 -9.42 6.53
N GLY A 146 9.36 -10.10 6.70
CA GLY A 146 9.42 -11.53 7.00
C GLY A 146 9.38 -12.46 5.80
N LYS A 147 9.12 -11.97 4.59
CA LYS A 147 9.10 -12.77 3.36
C LYS A 147 10.38 -12.59 2.54
N ALA A 148 10.89 -13.68 1.99
CA ALA A 148 12.11 -13.66 1.18
C ALA A 148 11.88 -12.97 -0.16
N LEU A 149 12.71 -11.98 -0.50
CA LEU A 149 12.75 -11.40 -1.84
C LEU A 149 13.51 -12.33 -2.79
N LYS A 150 12.79 -12.85 -3.76
CA LYS A 150 13.36 -13.78 -4.74
C LYS A 150 14.40 -13.06 -5.63
N ASN A 151 15.62 -13.61 -5.68
CA ASN A 151 16.71 -13.12 -6.53
C ASN A 151 17.17 -11.66 -6.25
N ALA A 152 16.85 -11.10 -5.10
CA ALA A 152 17.27 -9.75 -4.75
C ALA A 152 18.76 -9.70 -4.38
N ASP A 153 19.46 -8.71 -4.91
CA ASP A 153 20.85 -8.45 -4.58
C ASP A 153 20.95 -7.44 -3.41
N PRO A 154 21.44 -7.86 -2.24
CA PRO A 154 21.56 -6.98 -1.06
C PRO A 154 22.57 -5.85 -1.24
N HIS A 155 23.46 -5.93 -2.22
CA HIS A 155 24.46 -4.88 -2.45
C HIS A 155 23.90 -3.70 -3.25
N THR A 156 22.95 -3.98 -4.16
CA THR A 156 22.41 -2.98 -5.10
C THR A 156 20.95 -2.64 -4.87
N ILE A 157 20.26 -3.34 -3.97
CA ILE A 157 18.86 -3.04 -3.64
C ILE A 157 18.68 -1.62 -3.09
N ARG A 158 17.68 -0.93 -3.60
CA ARG A 158 17.27 0.40 -3.16
C ARG A 158 15.76 0.59 -3.35
N THR A 159 15.19 1.55 -2.67
CA THR A 159 13.83 2.01 -2.94
C THR A 159 13.80 2.82 -4.24
N VAL A 160 12.70 2.75 -4.97
CA VAL A 160 12.43 3.63 -6.12
C VAL A 160 11.96 5.00 -5.62
N SER A 161 11.20 5.03 -4.51
CA SER A 161 10.74 6.24 -3.83
C SER A 161 10.71 6.02 -2.33
N GLU A 162 10.94 7.07 -1.54
CA GLU A 162 10.89 7.03 -0.07
C GLU A 162 9.49 6.66 0.47
N LYS A 163 8.44 6.95 -0.28
CA LYS A 163 7.05 6.70 0.11
C LYS A 163 6.46 5.42 -0.46
N GLY A 164 7.15 4.82 -1.43
CA GLY A 164 6.62 3.69 -2.17
C GLY A 164 7.09 2.35 -1.66
N GLU A 165 6.34 1.33 -2.00
CA GLU A 165 6.66 -0.07 -1.74
C GLU A 165 7.33 -0.74 -2.95
N PHE A 166 7.85 0.09 -3.89
CA PHE A 166 8.65 -0.36 -5.03
C PHE A 166 10.13 -0.30 -4.71
N PHE A 167 10.81 -1.40 -5.01
CA PHE A 167 12.25 -1.56 -4.84
C PHE A 167 12.87 -2.01 -6.15
N CYS A 168 14.15 -1.75 -6.33
CA CYS A 168 14.91 -2.32 -7.44
C CYS A 168 16.34 -2.63 -6.99
N ASP A 169 16.90 -3.69 -7.56
CA ASP A 169 18.34 -3.94 -7.56
C ASP A 169 18.95 -3.61 -8.94
N ALA A 170 20.17 -4.01 -9.20
CA ALA A 170 20.82 -3.78 -10.50
C ALA A 170 20.09 -4.43 -11.67
N LYS A 171 19.28 -5.48 -11.44
CA LYS A 171 18.65 -6.30 -12.49
C LYS A 171 17.13 -6.31 -12.44
N ASN A 172 16.56 -6.34 -11.26
CA ASN A 172 15.16 -6.67 -11.01
C ASN A 172 14.41 -5.50 -10.38
N VAL A 173 13.10 -5.55 -10.53
CA VAL A 173 12.16 -4.59 -9.92
C VAL A 173 11.17 -5.38 -9.06
N TYR A 174 10.79 -4.82 -7.93
CA TYR A 174 9.93 -5.45 -6.93
C TYR A 174 8.82 -4.50 -6.50
N TYR A 175 7.65 -5.08 -6.24
CA TYR A 175 6.61 -4.45 -5.44
C TYR A 175 6.41 -5.28 -4.18
N LYS A 176 6.67 -4.70 -3.02
CA LYS A 176 6.70 -5.43 -1.74
C LYS A 176 7.66 -6.63 -1.84
N ASP A 177 7.15 -7.85 -1.59
CA ASP A 177 7.89 -9.10 -1.65
C ASP A 177 7.84 -9.78 -3.04
N GLU A 178 7.12 -9.21 -4.00
CA GLU A 178 6.93 -9.79 -5.33
C GLU A 178 7.86 -9.17 -6.38
N ILE A 179 8.48 -10.03 -7.19
CA ILE A 179 9.29 -9.60 -8.34
C ILE A 179 8.37 -9.25 -9.51
N LEU A 180 8.56 -8.05 -10.08
CA LEU A 180 7.81 -7.63 -11.25
C LEU A 180 8.39 -8.22 -12.55
N PRO A 181 7.56 -8.44 -13.59
CA PRO A 181 7.97 -9.08 -14.84
C PRO A 181 8.74 -8.13 -15.77
N ILE A 182 9.52 -7.22 -15.22
CA ILE A 182 10.42 -6.31 -15.96
C ILE A 182 11.82 -6.32 -15.36
N LYS A 183 12.78 -5.85 -16.14
CA LYS A 183 14.14 -5.59 -15.67
C LYS A 183 14.30 -4.13 -15.30
N ASN A 184 15.20 -3.86 -14.36
CA ASN A 184 15.52 -2.48 -14.01
C ASN A 184 16.17 -1.77 -15.20
N SER A 185 15.49 -0.80 -15.77
CA SER A 185 15.98 -0.01 -16.93
C SER A 185 16.93 1.11 -16.53
N GLY A 186 17.01 1.42 -15.23
CA GLY A 186 17.68 2.60 -14.68
C GLY A 186 16.87 3.91 -14.79
N GLN A 187 15.68 3.87 -15.40
CA GLN A 187 14.81 5.05 -15.60
C GLN A 187 13.42 4.85 -14.98
N LEU A 188 13.40 4.24 -13.79
CA LEU A 188 12.17 4.04 -13.03
C LEU A 188 11.76 5.34 -12.33
N GLU A 189 10.48 5.68 -12.43
CA GLU A 189 9.85 6.79 -11.77
C GLU A 189 8.65 6.32 -10.97
N TYR A 190 8.52 6.85 -9.76
CA TYR A 190 7.35 6.66 -8.93
C TYR A 190 6.37 7.80 -9.21
N LEU A 191 5.16 7.46 -9.65
CA LEU A 191 4.09 8.43 -9.85
C LEU A 191 3.24 8.48 -8.58
N GLU A 192 3.40 9.55 -7.81
CA GLU A 192 2.63 9.77 -6.60
C GLU A 192 1.26 10.35 -6.95
N ILE A 193 0.20 9.66 -6.52
CA ILE A 193 -1.16 10.16 -6.58
C ILE A 193 -1.63 10.39 -5.15
N PRO A 194 -2.11 11.60 -4.80
CA PRO A 194 -2.62 11.84 -3.48
C PRO A 194 -3.74 10.87 -3.13
N GLN A 195 -3.57 10.18 -2.01
CA GLN A 195 -4.56 9.37 -1.28
C GLN A 195 -4.78 7.90 -1.69
N GLU A 196 -4.30 7.36 -2.83
CA GLU A 196 -4.79 6.02 -3.15
C GLU A 196 -3.79 5.02 -3.72
N ASP A 197 -3.09 5.32 -4.82
CA ASP A 197 -2.42 4.25 -5.54
C ASP A 197 -0.95 4.56 -5.82
N TYR A 198 -0.14 3.53 -5.74
CA TYR A 198 1.28 3.61 -6.02
C TYR A 198 1.55 3.10 -7.43
N PHE A 199 2.02 4.00 -8.31
CA PHE A 199 2.36 3.66 -9.68
C PHE A 199 3.87 3.68 -9.89
N LEU A 200 4.36 2.67 -10.58
CA LEU A 200 5.71 2.63 -11.11
C LEU A 200 5.66 2.85 -12.62
N TYR A 201 6.44 3.79 -13.11
CA TYR A 201 6.59 4.08 -14.53
C TYR A 201 8.04 3.87 -14.96
N ASP A 202 8.26 3.00 -15.91
CA ASP A 202 9.55 2.84 -16.57
C ASP A 202 9.60 3.75 -17.82
N LYS A 203 10.25 4.90 -17.70
CA LYS A 203 10.37 5.89 -18.80
C LYS A 203 11.06 5.33 -20.05
N LYS A 204 11.96 4.35 -19.88
CA LYS A 204 12.70 3.77 -20.99
C LYS A 204 11.85 2.85 -21.86
N THR A 205 11.00 2.06 -21.21
CA THR A 205 10.20 1.03 -21.90
C THR A 205 8.73 1.41 -22.05
N GLY A 206 8.28 2.44 -21.33
CA GLY A 206 6.90 2.86 -21.28
C GLY A 206 5.97 1.88 -20.54
N HIS A 207 6.52 0.94 -19.74
CA HIS A 207 5.71 0.08 -18.90
C HIS A 207 5.25 0.82 -17.63
N VAL A 208 4.01 0.57 -17.26
CA VAL A 208 3.39 1.13 -16.04
C VAL A 208 2.85 0.00 -15.18
N PHE A 209 2.99 0.14 -13.87
CA PHE A 209 2.45 -0.78 -12.89
C PHE A 209 1.64 -0.03 -11.84
N ASN A 210 0.54 -0.61 -11.42
CA ASN A 210 -0.14 -0.29 -10.18
C ASN A 210 0.02 -1.49 -9.24
N GLY A 211 0.86 -1.38 -8.22
CA GLY A 211 1.26 -2.54 -7.44
C GLY A 211 1.89 -3.62 -8.32
N THR A 212 1.30 -4.82 -8.33
CA THR A 212 1.72 -5.94 -9.21
C THR A 212 1.01 -5.95 -10.57
N TYR A 213 -0.07 -5.16 -10.72
CA TYR A 213 -0.78 -5.08 -11.98
C TYR A 213 0.02 -4.29 -13.02
N MET A 214 0.45 -4.94 -14.08
CA MET A 214 1.08 -4.30 -15.23
C MET A 214 0.00 -3.85 -16.23
N PHE A 215 0.11 -2.63 -16.73
CA PHE A 215 -0.72 -2.16 -17.83
C PHE A 215 -0.51 -3.04 -19.07
N ASP A 216 -1.54 -3.15 -19.88
CA ASP A 216 -1.50 -4.04 -21.04
C ASP A 216 -0.31 -3.71 -21.95
N LYS A 217 0.62 -4.65 -22.05
CA LYS A 217 1.85 -4.51 -22.84
C LYS A 217 1.60 -4.39 -24.35
N ASP A 218 0.44 -4.86 -24.83
CA ASP A 218 0.10 -4.79 -26.26
C ASP A 218 -0.18 -3.36 -26.71
N HIS A 219 -0.47 -2.45 -25.76
CA HIS A 219 -0.61 -1.03 -25.98
C HIS A 219 0.64 -0.22 -25.61
N ALA A 220 1.65 -0.83 -25.00
CA ALA A 220 2.90 -0.14 -24.69
C ALA A 220 3.67 0.29 -25.96
N PRO A 221 4.52 1.32 -25.90
CA PRO A 221 4.88 2.09 -24.72
C PRO A 221 3.81 3.10 -24.32
N TYR A 222 3.56 3.23 -23.02
CA TYR A 222 2.76 4.32 -22.49
C TYR A 222 3.63 5.53 -22.20
N LYS A 223 3.11 6.73 -22.49
CA LYS A 223 3.71 8.00 -22.08
C LYS A 223 2.74 8.68 -21.11
N TYR A 224 3.19 8.88 -19.88
CA TYR A 224 2.40 9.59 -18.87
C TYR A 224 2.23 11.06 -19.26
N ILE A 225 1.00 11.55 -19.26
CA ILE A 225 0.64 12.92 -19.58
C ILE A 225 0.47 13.74 -18.31
N GLY A 226 -0.31 13.23 -17.36
CA GLY A 226 -0.61 13.89 -16.10
C GLY A 226 -1.86 13.36 -15.44
N ASN A 227 -2.20 13.99 -14.33
CA ASN A 227 -3.42 13.69 -13.57
C ASN A 227 -4.09 15.00 -13.13
N ASN A 228 -5.33 14.89 -12.67
CA ASN A 228 -5.93 15.97 -11.91
C ASN A 228 -5.61 15.77 -10.42
N SER A 229 -4.71 16.58 -9.89
CA SER A 229 -4.22 16.50 -8.49
C SER A 229 -5.33 16.58 -7.43
N LYS A 230 -6.52 17.06 -7.78
CA LYS A 230 -7.66 17.12 -6.86
C LYS A 230 -8.42 15.80 -6.74
N HIS A 231 -8.28 14.90 -7.72
CA HIS A 231 -9.03 13.64 -7.77
C HIS A 231 -8.10 12.53 -8.23
N ALA A 232 -7.66 11.72 -7.31
CA ALA A 232 -6.66 10.66 -7.45
C ALA A 232 -6.96 9.56 -8.49
N HIS A 233 -8.08 9.66 -9.24
CA HIS A 233 -8.57 8.56 -10.05
C HIS A 233 -8.36 8.71 -11.56
N SER A 234 -7.61 9.72 -12.00
CA SER A 234 -7.64 10.08 -13.42
C SER A 234 -6.27 10.42 -13.94
N MET A 235 -5.46 9.39 -14.15
CA MET A 235 -4.18 9.52 -14.84
C MET A 235 -4.41 9.24 -16.32
N PHE A 236 -3.95 10.19 -17.15
CA PHE A 236 -3.94 10.02 -18.59
C PHE A 236 -2.57 9.60 -19.10
N PHE A 237 -2.61 8.69 -20.04
CA PHE A 237 -1.46 8.20 -20.77
C PHE A 237 -1.76 8.24 -22.27
N THR A 238 -0.76 8.54 -23.08
CA THR A 238 -0.82 8.21 -24.51
C THR A 238 -0.13 6.89 -24.75
N SER A 239 -0.52 6.23 -25.81
CA SER A 239 0.07 5.02 -26.32
C SER A 239 0.16 5.11 -27.85
N LYS A 240 0.74 4.10 -28.48
CA LYS A 240 0.84 4.05 -29.96
C LYS A 240 -0.49 4.15 -30.70
N ASP A 241 -1.58 3.78 -30.05
CA ASP A 241 -2.92 3.63 -30.65
C ASP A 241 -4.02 4.44 -29.97
N GLY A 242 -3.66 5.34 -29.03
CA GLY A 242 -4.67 6.23 -28.47
C GLY A 242 -4.33 6.89 -27.14
N LEU A 243 -5.37 7.48 -26.56
CA LEU A 243 -5.41 8.05 -25.22
C LEU A 243 -5.98 7.02 -24.27
N TYR A 244 -5.31 6.83 -23.15
CA TYR A 244 -5.65 5.86 -22.11
C TYR A 244 -5.77 6.52 -20.74
N PHE A 245 -6.53 5.90 -19.86
CA PHE A 245 -6.64 6.28 -18.46
C PHE A 245 -6.67 5.06 -17.55
N TYR A 246 -6.24 5.24 -16.30
CA TYR A 246 -6.39 4.20 -15.29
C TYR A 246 -7.77 4.31 -14.61
N ASN A 247 -8.56 3.25 -14.71
CA ASN A 247 -9.84 3.13 -14.03
C ASN A 247 -9.63 2.48 -12.66
N SER A 248 -9.61 3.30 -11.60
CA SER A 248 -9.35 2.84 -10.23
C SER A 248 -10.43 1.90 -9.67
N LYS A 249 -11.68 2.01 -10.13
CA LYS A 249 -12.75 1.08 -9.71
C LYS A 249 -12.59 -0.31 -10.30
N LYS A 250 -12.12 -0.38 -11.53
CA LYS A 250 -11.90 -1.64 -12.24
C LYS A 250 -10.47 -2.16 -12.09
N HIS A 251 -9.59 -1.35 -11.47
CA HIS A 251 -8.15 -1.61 -11.33
C HIS A 251 -7.49 -2.00 -12.66
N LYS A 252 -7.79 -1.25 -13.73
CA LYS A 252 -7.25 -1.52 -15.06
C LYS A 252 -7.08 -0.26 -15.90
N ILE A 253 -6.21 -0.36 -16.92
CA ILE A 253 -6.06 0.64 -17.97
C ILE A 253 -7.21 0.49 -18.99
N GLU A 254 -7.81 1.60 -19.41
CA GLU A 254 -8.89 1.64 -20.42
C GLU A 254 -8.61 2.71 -21.47
N LYS A 255 -8.95 2.42 -22.72
CA LYS A 255 -8.85 3.39 -23.81
C LYS A 255 -9.97 4.43 -23.69
N SER A 256 -9.60 5.71 -23.73
CA SER A 256 -10.53 6.84 -23.71
C SER A 256 -10.88 7.39 -25.11
N GLY A 257 -10.00 7.16 -26.08
CA GLY A 257 -10.17 7.66 -27.44
C GLY A 257 -8.87 7.62 -28.24
N ASP A 258 -8.85 8.31 -29.35
CA ASP A 258 -7.65 8.47 -30.18
C ASP A 258 -6.67 9.44 -29.51
N ASN A 259 -5.39 9.37 -29.88
CA ASN A 259 -4.39 10.31 -29.38
C ASN A 259 -4.69 11.72 -29.88
N PRO A 260 -5.02 12.69 -29.01
CA PRO A 260 -5.39 14.03 -29.43
C PRO A 260 -4.19 14.96 -29.65
N PHE A 261 -2.99 14.53 -29.27
CA PHE A 261 -1.80 15.38 -29.24
C PHE A 261 -1.05 15.36 -30.57
N SER A 262 -0.53 16.55 -30.93
CA SER A 262 0.33 16.79 -32.10
C SER A 262 1.78 16.95 -31.62
N GLY A 263 2.55 15.88 -31.67
CA GLY A 263 3.95 15.87 -31.23
C GLY A 263 4.15 15.71 -29.73
N ASP A 264 5.18 16.34 -29.19
CA ASP A 264 5.54 16.21 -27.77
C ASP A 264 4.65 17.02 -26.85
N VAL A 265 4.19 16.38 -25.81
CA VAL A 265 3.36 16.99 -24.75
C VAL A 265 4.26 17.47 -23.63
N ARG A 266 4.07 18.72 -23.20
CA ARG A 266 4.74 19.32 -22.04
C ARG A 266 3.72 19.78 -21.01
N ALA A 267 3.99 19.51 -19.75
CA ALA A 267 3.21 20.06 -18.65
C ALA A 267 3.54 21.55 -18.47
N LEU A 268 2.51 22.37 -18.33
CA LEU A 268 2.62 23.79 -17.95
C LEU A 268 2.28 23.97 -16.48
N THR A 269 1.31 23.21 -16.01
CA THR A 269 0.92 23.05 -14.59
C THR A 269 0.49 21.59 -14.38
N ASP A 270 0.09 21.23 -13.18
CA ASP A 270 -0.36 19.86 -12.85
C ASP A 270 -1.52 19.37 -13.73
N ASN A 271 -2.36 20.28 -14.22
CA ASN A 271 -3.56 19.95 -14.98
C ASN A 271 -3.66 20.68 -16.33
N VAL A 272 -2.64 21.44 -16.72
CA VAL A 272 -2.57 22.14 -18.01
C VAL A 272 -1.34 21.67 -18.79
N PHE A 273 -1.57 21.28 -20.03
CA PHE A 273 -0.55 20.73 -20.93
C PHE A 273 -0.58 21.47 -22.25
N ALA A 274 0.52 21.42 -22.97
CA ALA A 274 0.63 21.96 -24.33
C ALA A 274 1.32 20.95 -25.24
N ASP A 275 0.88 20.87 -26.46
CA ASP A 275 1.64 20.32 -27.59
C ASP A 275 2.09 21.45 -28.54
N ASN A 276 2.38 21.12 -29.79
CA ASN A 276 2.82 22.11 -30.77
C ASN A 276 1.71 23.09 -31.15
N ASP A 277 0.44 22.67 -31.09
CA ASP A 277 -0.67 23.40 -31.70
C ASP A 277 -1.69 23.90 -30.69
N ARG A 278 -1.83 23.22 -29.53
CA ARG A 278 -2.96 23.40 -28.61
C ARG A 278 -2.55 23.40 -27.16
N LEU A 279 -3.46 23.94 -26.35
CA LEU A 279 -3.46 23.77 -24.91
C LEU A 279 -4.51 22.70 -24.53
N TYR A 280 -4.21 21.97 -23.47
CA TYR A 280 -5.09 20.93 -22.94
C TYR A 280 -5.28 21.14 -21.46
N TYR A 281 -6.46 20.82 -20.97
CA TYR A 281 -6.82 20.93 -19.57
C TYR A 281 -7.50 19.65 -19.09
N ILE A 282 -7.02 19.07 -17.99
CA ILE A 282 -7.66 17.96 -17.29
C ILE A 282 -8.61 18.55 -16.25
N ASN A 283 -9.88 18.23 -16.34
CA ASN A 283 -10.91 18.68 -15.41
C ASN A 283 -11.71 17.49 -14.86
N SER A 284 -12.07 17.58 -13.58
CA SER A 284 -12.96 16.61 -12.95
C SER A 284 -14.16 17.31 -12.35
N PHE A 285 -15.33 16.71 -12.49
CA PHE A 285 -16.58 17.23 -11.95
C PHE A 285 -17.50 16.08 -11.54
N GLU A 286 -18.48 16.40 -10.71
CA GLU A 286 -19.52 15.47 -10.29
C GLU A 286 -20.84 15.82 -10.95
N GLU A 287 -21.46 14.83 -11.58
CA GLU A 287 -22.85 14.90 -12.03
C GLU A 287 -23.75 14.31 -10.93
N VAL A 288 -24.71 15.10 -10.49
CA VAL A 288 -25.68 14.64 -9.49
C VAL A 288 -26.96 14.23 -10.23
N ARG A 289 -27.33 12.96 -10.13
CA ARG A 289 -28.63 12.48 -10.62
C ARG A 289 -29.67 12.55 -9.53
N TYR A 290 -30.76 13.24 -9.80
CA TYR A 290 -31.84 13.44 -8.86
C TYR A 290 -33.00 12.46 -9.12
N GLY A 291 -33.57 11.93 -8.04
CA GLY A 291 -34.84 11.18 -8.07
C GLY A 291 -36.07 12.08 -7.98
N LYS A 292 -37.25 11.46 -7.73
CA LYS A 292 -38.46 12.20 -7.37
C LYS A 292 -38.18 13.12 -6.17
N HIS A 293 -38.79 14.31 -6.18
CA HIS A 293 -38.64 15.35 -5.16
C HIS A 293 -37.20 15.96 -5.03
N ARG A 294 -36.39 15.91 -6.09
CA ARG A 294 -35.03 16.45 -6.14
C ARG A 294 -34.09 15.89 -5.04
N ILE A 295 -34.34 14.68 -4.62
CA ILE A 295 -33.42 13.99 -3.70
C ILE A 295 -32.28 13.41 -4.54
N PRO A 296 -31.00 13.67 -4.22
CA PRO A 296 -29.88 13.05 -4.89
C PRO A 296 -29.99 11.52 -4.83
N ARG A 297 -29.88 10.84 -5.98
CA ARG A 297 -29.93 9.37 -6.09
C ARG A 297 -28.58 8.76 -6.41
N ALA A 298 -27.76 9.51 -7.13
CA ALA A 298 -26.44 9.03 -7.49
C ALA A 298 -25.54 10.22 -7.79
N TYR A 299 -24.26 10.04 -7.45
CA TYR A 299 -23.19 10.94 -7.83
C TYR A 299 -22.33 10.20 -8.86
N ILE A 300 -22.14 10.79 -10.04
CA ILE A 300 -21.29 10.24 -11.09
C ILE A 300 -20.09 11.16 -11.23
N LYS A 301 -18.90 10.61 -11.05
CA LYS A 301 -17.67 11.35 -11.18
C LYS A 301 -17.12 11.22 -12.60
N HIS A 302 -16.82 12.34 -13.20
CA HIS A 302 -16.22 12.43 -14.53
C HIS A 302 -14.85 13.08 -14.47
N THR A 303 -13.94 12.62 -15.31
CA THR A 303 -12.71 13.36 -15.64
C THR A 303 -12.62 13.49 -17.13
N ILE A 304 -12.43 14.71 -17.60
CA ILE A 304 -12.33 15.04 -19.02
C ILE A 304 -10.98 15.66 -19.37
N LEU A 305 -10.48 15.34 -20.56
CA LEU A 305 -9.42 16.06 -21.20
C LEU A 305 -10.02 16.98 -22.25
N VAL A 306 -9.76 18.27 -22.12
CA VAL A 306 -10.26 19.32 -23.00
C VAL A 306 -9.12 19.93 -23.76
N ALA A 307 -9.22 19.99 -25.09
CA ALA A 307 -8.31 20.73 -25.95
C ALA A 307 -8.85 22.13 -26.21
N PHE A 308 -8.00 23.13 -26.16
CA PHE A 308 -8.32 24.52 -26.52
C PHE A 308 -7.55 24.94 -27.77
N ASP A 309 -8.29 25.44 -28.75
CA ASP A 309 -7.80 25.91 -30.04
C ASP A 309 -8.26 27.36 -30.22
N LYS A 310 -7.41 28.19 -30.82
CA LYS A 310 -7.71 29.62 -31.00
C LYS A 310 -8.88 29.89 -31.95
N LYS A 311 -9.16 28.95 -32.86
CA LYS A 311 -10.23 29.12 -33.86
C LYS A 311 -11.55 28.55 -33.37
N ASP A 312 -11.52 27.33 -32.81
CA ASP A 312 -12.72 26.54 -32.53
C ASP A 312 -13.12 26.56 -31.06
N GLY A 313 -12.36 27.28 -30.21
CA GLY A 313 -12.56 27.32 -28.78
C GLY A 313 -12.10 26.02 -28.10
N TRP A 314 -12.89 25.51 -27.16
CA TRP A 314 -12.55 24.28 -26.45
C TRP A 314 -13.36 23.08 -26.94
N LYS A 315 -12.72 21.91 -26.95
CA LYS A 315 -13.34 20.65 -27.35
C LYS A 315 -12.94 19.54 -26.38
N LYS A 316 -13.89 18.73 -25.92
CA LYS A 316 -13.60 17.51 -25.16
C LYS A 316 -12.96 16.47 -26.08
N VAL A 317 -11.77 15.99 -25.71
CA VAL A 317 -11.00 15.01 -26.49
C VAL A 317 -10.76 13.70 -25.72
N GLY A 318 -11.05 13.67 -24.43
CA GLY A 318 -11.05 12.48 -23.60
C GLY A 318 -12.12 12.56 -22.53
N ASP A 319 -12.72 11.44 -22.15
CA ASP A 319 -13.75 11.34 -21.12
C ASP A 319 -13.60 10.05 -20.33
N ILE A 320 -13.67 10.18 -19.01
CA ILE A 320 -13.65 9.05 -18.08
C ILE A 320 -14.91 9.16 -17.22
N ASP A 321 -15.79 8.19 -17.35
CA ASP A 321 -16.91 7.98 -16.44
C ASP A 321 -16.49 7.03 -15.34
N HIS A 322 -16.31 7.55 -14.12
CA HIS A 322 -15.93 6.76 -12.94
C HIS A 322 -17.13 5.97 -12.36
N GLY A 323 -18.31 6.11 -12.93
CA GLY A 323 -19.55 5.50 -12.46
C GLY A 323 -20.04 6.10 -11.14
N ILE A 324 -21.05 5.44 -10.55
CA ILE A 324 -21.71 5.91 -9.33
C ILE A 324 -20.73 5.84 -8.15
N VAL A 325 -20.55 6.97 -7.48
CA VAL A 325 -19.76 7.13 -6.26
C VAL A 325 -20.72 7.48 -5.13
N GLY A 326 -20.96 6.58 -4.21
CA GLY A 326 -21.84 6.80 -3.05
C GLY A 326 -22.95 5.80 -2.95
#